data_5ab51d2087250df50f59eeee63a72859
#
_entry.id   5ab51d2087250df50f59eeee63a72859
#
_cell.length_a   1.000
_cell.length_b   1.000
_cell.length_c   1.000
_cell.angle_alpha   90.00
_cell.angle_beta   90.00
_cell.angle_gamma   90.00
#
_symmetry.space_group_name_H-M   'P 1'
#
loop_
_entity.id
_entity.type
_entity.pdbx_description
1 polymer ?
#
loop_
_entity_poly.entity_id
_entity_poly.type
_entity_poly.pdbx_seq_one_letter_code
_entity_poly.pdbx_strand_id
1 'polypeptide(L)'
;TRGCEADVVVVGLVGERGREVKEFIHDILTEEERQRAVVVAAPADTSPLMRLKGCETAVTIAEYFRDKGMKVLLLIDSLTRYAMAQREIALAVGEPPATKGYPPSVFARLPALVERAGNGSERQGSITAFYTVLTEGDDLQDPIADAARAILDGHVVLSRTLADSGHYPAIDIEASISRVMPMVVSEEHQLMARRIRQVYSNYKQNQDLISIGAYAKGSDPRIDLAIRAEPAINALLQQGMKQVIPY
;
A
#
# COMPACT_ATOMS: atom_id res chain seq x y z
N THR A 1 10.26 5.33 -2.21
CA THR A 1 10.99 6.44 -2.87
C THR A 1 12.23 5.96 -3.62
N ARG A 2 12.98 4.99 -3.06
CA ARG A 2 14.19 4.43 -3.72
C ARG A 2 13.80 3.62 -4.95
N GLY A 3 14.53 3.82 -6.06
CA GLY A 3 14.24 3.13 -7.32
C GLY A 3 13.00 3.63 -8.07
N CYS A 4 12.37 4.71 -7.64
CA CYS A 4 11.24 5.31 -8.33
C CYS A 4 11.71 6.40 -9.30
N GLU A 5 11.24 6.35 -10.55
CA GLU A 5 11.53 7.33 -11.60
C GLU A 5 10.62 8.58 -11.55
N ALA A 6 10.05 8.90 -10.40
CA ALA A 6 9.23 10.08 -10.23
C ALA A 6 10.10 11.35 -10.21
N ASP A 7 9.63 12.40 -10.89
CA ASP A 7 10.28 13.72 -10.87
C ASP A 7 10.15 14.38 -9.50
N VAL A 8 9.00 14.20 -8.84
CA VAL A 8 8.69 14.76 -7.52
C VAL A 8 8.02 13.70 -6.65
N VAL A 9 8.40 13.69 -5.37
CA VAL A 9 7.77 12.86 -4.33
C VAL A 9 7.00 13.77 -3.39
N VAL A 10 5.70 13.55 -3.25
CA VAL A 10 4.86 14.27 -2.27
C VAL A 10 4.45 13.29 -1.18
N VAL A 11 4.70 13.64 0.07
CA VAL A 11 4.41 12.78 1.22
C VAL A 11 3.47 13.51 2.17
N GLY A 12 2.32 12.92 2.45
CA GLY A 12 1.37 13.37 3.46
C GLY A 12 1.45 12.46 4.69
N LEU A 13 2.07 12.93 5.78
CA LEU A 13 2.14 12.24 7.07
C LEU A 13 1.02 12.77 7.97
N VAL A 14 -0.07 12.02 8.08
CA VAL A 14 -1.30 12.47 8.75
C VAL A 14 -1.61 11.60 9.96
N GLY A 15 -1.64 12.22 11.14
CA GLY A 15 -1.93 11.55 12.39
C GLY A 15 -0.80 10.65 12.91
N GLU A 16 0.41 10.79 12.36
CA GLU A 16 1.61 10.12 12.85
C GLU A 16 2.26 10.89 14.01
N ARG A 17 3.11 10.22 14.78
CA ARG A 17 3.82 10.88 15.87
C ARG A 17 4.89 11.82 15.35
N GLY A 18 5.07 12.98 15.95
CA GLY A 18 6.08 13.94 15.52
C GLY A 18 7.52 13.38 15.43
N ARG A 19 7.84 12.35 16.26
CA ARG A 19 9.11 11.62 16.19
C ARG A 19 9.24 10.83 14.87
N GLU A 20 8.19 10.14 14.46
CA GLU A 20 8.16 9.34 13.23
C GLU A 20 8.27 10.24 11.99
N VAL A 21 7.66 11.43 12.03
CA VAL A 21 7.82 12.45 10.99
C VAL A 21 9.28 12.89 10.85
N LYS A 22 9.98 13.13 11.99
CA LYS A 22 11.40 13.50 11.98
C LYS A 22 12.28 12.37 11.44
N GLU A 23 12.05 11.13 11.90
CA GLU A 23 12.75 9.93 11.45
C GLU A 23 12.59 9.73 9.94
N PHE A 24 11.37 9.88 9.42
CA PHE A 24 11.11 9.80 7.98
C PHE A 24 11.95 10.81 7.18
N ILE A 25 12.00 12.07 7.61
CA ILE A 25 12.72 13.13 6.91
C ILE A 25 14.24 12.95 6.99
N HIS A 26 14.76 12.54 8.15
CA HIS A 26 16.21 12.54 8.39
C HIS A 26 16.89 11.20 8.11
N ASP A 27 16.17 10.08 8.36
CA ASP A 27 16.78 8.76 8.35
C ASP A 27 16.32 7.92 7.14
N ILE A 28 15.08 8.16 6.65
CA ILE A 28 14.52 7.40 5.52
C ILE A 28 14.79 8.08 4.19
N LEU A 29 14.56 9.39 4.09
CA LEU A 29 14.87 10.14 2.87
C LEU A 29 16.37 10.44 2.78
N THR A 30 16.99 10.01 1.69
CA THR A 30 18.38 10.40 1.36
C THR A 30 18.45 11.90 1.05
N GLU A 31 19.67 12.48 1.05
CA GLU A 31 19.88 13.88 0.69
C GLU A 31 19.34 14.20 -0.73
N GLU A 32 19.57 13.30 -1.67
CA GLU A 32 19.09 13.43 -3.05
C GLU A 32 17.56 13.37 -3.13
N GLU A 33 16.94 12.44 -2.41
CA GLU A 33 15.48 12.32 -2.36
C GLU A 33 14.84 13.55 -1.73
N ARG A 34 15.46 14.15 -0.71
CA ARG A 34 14.95 15.39 -0.07
C ARG A 34 14.90 16.57 -1.01
N GLN A 35 15.81 16.67 -1.99
CA GLN A 35 15.81 17.76 -2.98
C GLN A 35 14.59 17.73 -3.91
N ARG A 36 13.97 16.55 -4.10
CA ARG A 36 12.77 16.36 -4.93
C ARG A 36 11.54 15.97 -4.13
N ALA A 37 11.57 16.10 -2.81
CA ALA A 37 10.47 15.73 -1.94
C ALA A 37 9.76 16.94 -1.33
N VAL A 38 8.44 16.88 -1.25
CA VAL A 38 7.61 17.79 -0.46
C VAL A 38 6.92 16.96 0.63
N VAL A 39 7.14 17.33 1.89
CA VAL A 39 6.54 16.64 3.04
C VAL A 39 5.50 17.56 3.68
N VAL A 40 4.25 17.12 3.71
CA VAL A 40 3.14 17.76 4.44
C VAL A 40 2.88 16.92 5.69
N ALA A 41 3.14 17.49 6.86
CA ALA A 41 2.94 16.81 8.13
C ALA A 41 1.79 17.44 8.93
N ALA A 42 0.86 16.59 9.35
CA ALA A 42 -0.20 16.94 10.31
C ALA A 42 -0.21 15.89 11.43
N PRO A 43 0.66 16.05 12.47
CA PRO A 43 0.85 15.06 13.52
C PRO A 43 -0.43 14.76 14.32
N ALA A 44 -0.40 13.69 15.12
CA ALA A 44 -1.56 13.18 15.87
C ALA A 44 -2.09 14.17 16.93
N ASP A 45 -1.26 15.08 17.41
CA ASP A 45 -1.60 16.12 18.37
C ASP A 45 -2.25 17.36 17.75
N THR A 46 -2.37 17.41 16.41
CA THR A 46 -3.10 18.47 15.70
C THR A 46 -4.60 18.21 15.68
N SER A 47 -5.40 19.27 15.47
CA SER A 47 -6.85 19.13 15.38
C SER A 47 -7.30 18.23 14.24
N PRO A 48 -8.48 17.58 14.32
CA PRO A 48 -9.04 16.77 13.24
C PRO A 48 -9.11 17.53 11.91
N LEU A 49 -9.48 18.81 11.95
CA LEU A 49 -9.54 19.65 10.76
C LEU A 49 -8.16 19.85 10.12
N MET A 50 -7.11 20.05 10.91
CA MET A 50 -5.74 20.16 10.41
C MET A 50 -5.26 18.86 9.78
N ARG A 51 -5.59 17.71 10.37
CA ARG A 51 -5.27 16.39 9.81
C ARG A 51 -5.97 16.17 8.45
N LEU A 52 -7.26 16.53 8.34
CA LEU A 52 -7.98 16.50 7.05
C LEU A 52 -7.31 17.40 6.02
N LYS A 53 -7.10 18.66 6.37
CA LYS A 53 -6.51 19.65 5.47
C LYS A 53 -5.07 19.33 5.08
N GLY A 54 -4.28 18.73 5.98
CA GLY A 54 -2.93 18.24 5.67
C GLY A 54 -2.95 17.21 4.54
N CYS A 55 -3.83 16.22 4.63
CA CYS A 55 -3.99 15.23 3.57
C CYS A 55 -4.44 15.86 2.24
N GLU A 56 -5.48 16.68 2.26
CA GLU A 56 -6.00 17.40 1.07
C GLU A 56 -4.93 18.31 0.44
N THR A 57 -4.10 18.96 1.27
CA THR A 57 -2.99 19.81 0.82
C THR A 57 -1.92 19.00 0.10
N ALA A 58 -1.53 17.82 0.64
CA ALA A 58 -0.56 16.94 -0.01
C ALA A 58 -1.06 16.53 -1.42
N VAL A 59 -2.33 16.14 -1.54
CA VAL A 59 -2.93 15.80 -2.84
C VAL A 59 -2.94 17.00 -3.78
N THR A 60 -3.31 18.20 -3.29
CA THR A 60 -3.31 19.43 -4.10
C THR A 60 -1.91 19.81 -4.61
N ILE A 61 -0.87 19.61 -3.79
CA ILE A 61 0.52 19.82 -4.23
C ILE A 61 0.89 18.80 -5.32
N ALA A 62 0.48 17.54 -5.18
CA ALA A 62 0.71 16.53 -6.19
C ALA A 62 0.02 16.87 -7.52
N GLU A 63 -1.22 17.36 -7.48
CA GLU A 63 -1.96 17.85 -8.65
C GLU A 63 -1.23 19.01 -9.33
N TYR A 64 -0.71 19.95 -8.56
CA TYR A 64 0.05 21.10 -9.09
C TYR A 64 1.26 20.65 -9.93
N PHE A 65 2.02 19.65 -9.47
CA PHE A 65 3.16 19.13 -10.21
C PHE A 65 2.72 18.28 -11.41
N ARG A 66 1.67 17.46 -11.27
CA ARG A 66 1.07 16.74 -12.40
C ARG A 66 0.65 17.70 -13.52
N ASP A 67 -0.02 18.78 -13.16
CA ASP A 67 -0.52 19.76 -14.13
C ASP A 67 0.61 20.51 -14.84
N LYS A 68 1.83 20.49 -14.30
CA LYS A 68 3.07 20.94 -14.95
C LYS A 68 3.76 19.88 -15.82
N GLY A 69 3.14 18.73 -16.03
CA GLY A 69 3.69 17.66 -16.86
C GLY A 69 4.63 16.69 -16.14
N MET A 70 4.73 16.78 -14.81
CA MET A 70 5.67 15.96 -14.02
C MET A 70 5.07 14.61 -13.63
N LYS A 71 5.92 13.59 -13.49
CA LYS A 71 5.58 12.30 -12.87
C LYS A 71 5.70 12.44 -11.37
N VAL A 72 4.59 12.34 -10.65
CA VAL A 72 4.52 12.53 -9.20
C VAL A 72 4.31 11.20 -8.51
N LEU A 73 5.13 10.90 -7.49
CA LEU A 73 4.84 9.87 -6.50
C LEU A 73 4.18 10.51 -5.29
N LEU A 74 2.94 10.14 -5.01
CA LEU A 74 2.19 10.58 -3.83
C LEU A 74 2.16 9.45 -2.79
N LEU A 75 2.60 9.74 -1.57
CA LEU A 75 2.53 8.82 -0.44
C LEU A 75 1.65 9.46 0.64
N ILE A 76 0.57 8.79 1.04
CA ILE A 76 -0.30 9.24 2.14
C ILE A 76 -0.27 8.21 3.27
N ASP A 77 0.24 8.60 4.40
CA ASP A 77 0.27 7.82 5.62
C ASP A 77 -0.51 8.57 6.72
N SER A 78 -1.77 8.19 7.00
CA SER A 78 -2.55 7.11 6.40
C SER A 78 -3.99 7.52 6.07
N LEU A 79 -4.66 6.80 5.16
CA LEU A 79 -6.11 6.96 4.91
C LEU A 79 -6.94 6.66 6.15
N THR A 80 -6.52 5.72 7.00
CA THR A 80 -7.19 5.43 8.26
C THR A 80 -7.22 6.66 9.16
N ARG A 81 -6.11 7.40 9.28
CA ARG A 81 -6.04 8.63 10.08
C ARG A 81 -6.87 9.76 9.49
N TYR A 82 -6.92 9.86 8.16
CA TYR A 82 -7.82 10.78 7.46
C TYR A 82 -9.28 10.45 7.76
N ALA A 83 -9.68 9.18 7.67
CA ALA A 83 -11.02 8.71 7.99
C ALA A 83 -11.39 8.97 9.46
N MET A 84 -10.46 8.72 10.40
CA MET A 84 -10.65 9.02 11.84
C MET A 84 -10.85 10.51 12.07
N ALA A 85 -10.08 11.37 11.43
CA ALA A 85 -10.25 12.82 11.56
C ALA A 85 -11.63 13.28 11.05
N GLN A 86 -12.10 12.74 9.92
CA GLN A 86 -13.45 13.02 9.42
C GLN A 86 -14.53 12.47 10.37
N ARG A 87 -14.34 11.29 10.94
CA ARG A 87 -15.23 10.72 11.94
C ARG A 87 -15.39 11.64 13.15
N GLU A 88 -14.26 12.14 13.71
CA GLU A 88 -14.28 13.05 14.85
C GLU A 88 -15.10 14.33 14.55
N ILE A 89 -14.91 14.91 13.38
CA ILE A 89 -15.64 16.12 12.95
C ILE A 89 -17.12 15.81 12.77
N ALA A 90 -17.46 14.74 12.03
CA ALA A 90 -18.83 14.37 11.72
C ALA A 90 -19.64 14.06 12.99
N LEU A 91 -19.07 13.32 13.95
CA LEU A 91 -19.71 13.05 15.24
C LEU A 91 -19.90 14.35 16.05
N ALA A 92 -18.93 15.26 16.03
CA ALA A 92 -19.02 16.54 16.76
C ALA A 92 -20.13 17.46 16.22
N VAL A 93 -20.46 17.36 14.94
CA VAL A 93 -21.58 18.12 14.34
C VAL A 93 -22.91 17.35 14.38
N GLY A 94 -22.95 16.18 15.02
CA GLY A 94 -24.17 15.41 15.25
C GLY A 94 -24.55 14.43 14.14
N GLU A 95 -23.64 14.12 13.19
CA GLU A 95 -23.89 13.07 12.22
C GLU A 95 -23.93 11.69 12.91
N PRO A 96 -24.97 10.87 12.71
CA PRO A 96 -25.07 9.58 13.38
C PRO A 96 -24.00 8.60 12.92
N PRO A 97 -23.41 7.81 13.82
CA PRO A 97 -22.52 6.74 13.44
C PRO A 97 -23.24 5.62 12.71
N ALA A 98 -22.58 5.01 11.73
CA ALA A 98 -23.06 3.87 10.98
C ALA A 98 -22.11 2.66 11.16
N THR A 99 -21.37 2.27 10.14
CA THR A 99 -20.52 1.07 10.13
C THR A 99 -19.32 1.21 11.08
N LYS A 100 -19.24 0.34 12.11
CA LYS A 100 -18.15 0.36 13.12
C LYS A 100 -17.88 1.77 13.71
N GLY A 101 -18.95 2.57 13.84
CA GLY A 101 -18.87 3.93 14.40
C GLY A 101 -18.38 5.00 13.42
N TYR A 102 -18.18 4.71 12.16
CA TYR A 102 -17.89 5.70 11.12
C TYR A 102 -19.19 6.25 10.53
N PRO A 103 -19.38 7.59 10.52
CA PRO A 103 -20.50 8.23 9.83
C PRO A 103 -20.45 8.08 8.30
N PRO A 104 -21.60 8.17 7.59
CA PRO A 104 -21.65 8.05 6.13
C PRO A 104 -20.76 9.03 5.37
N SER A 105 -20.56 10.24 5.89
CA SER A 105 -19.69 11.25 5.27
C SER A 105 -18.24 10.82 5.12
N VAL A 106 -17.74 9.91 5.97
CA VAL A 106 -16.40 9.33 5.85
C VAL A 106 -16.26 8.57 4.54
N PHE A 107 -17.24 7.72 4.24
CA PHE A 107 -17.22 6.89 3.02
C PHE A 107 -17.44 7.70 1.74
N ALA A 108 -18.12 8.83 1.82
CA ALA A 108 -18.27 9.75 0.70
C ALA A 108 -16.97 10.53 0.40
N ARG A 109 -16.17 10.84 1.42
CA ARG A 109 -14.93 11.60 1.27
C ARG A 109 -13.74 10.78 0.77
N LEU A 110 -13.68 9.48 1.09
CA LEU A 110 -12.58 8.62 0.67
C LEU A 110 -12.42 8.54 -0.85
N PRO A 111 -13.47 8.21 -1.64
CA PRO A 111 -13.37 8.25 -3.09
C PRO A 111 -12.98 9.62 -3.62
N ALA A 112 -13.61 10.69 -3.11
CA ALA A 112 -13.33 12.06 -3.54
C ALA A 112 -11.86 12.47 -3.34
N LEU A 113 -11.18 11.93 -2.34
CA LEU A 113 -9.74 12.15 -2.14
C LEU A 113 -8.90 11.30 -3.09
N VAL A 114 -9.21 10.01 -3.19
CA VAL A 114 -8.37 9.00 -3.88
C VAL A 114 -8.42 9.18 -5.40
N GLU A 115 -9.59 9.49 -5.97
CA GLU A 115 -9.79 9.70 -7.41
C GLU A 115 -9.06 10.92 -7.98
N ARG A 116 -8.49 11.78 -7.14
CA ARG A 116 -7.65 12.92 -7.55
C ARG A 116 -6.26 12.48 -8.05
N ALA A 117 -5.82 11.26 -7.70
CA ALA A 117 -4.62 10.64 -8.25
C ALA A 117 -4.88 10.07 -9.65
N GLY A 118 -3.82 9.78 -10.39
CA GLY A 118 -3.88 9.17 -11.71
C GLY A 118 -3.29 10.06 -12.80
N ASN A 119 -3.57 9.70 -14.05
CA ASN A 119 -3.06 10.39 -15.22
C ASN A 119 -3.79 11.75 -15.42
N GLY A 120 -3.04 12.76 -15.78
CA GLY A 120 -3.58 14.01 -16.28
C GLY A 120 -4.06 13.91 -17.75
N SER A 121 -4.45 15.06 -18.33
CA SER A 121 -4.74 15.16 -19.77
C SER A 121 -3.46 15.01 -20.61
N GLU A 122 -3.58 14.96 -21.95
CA GLU A 122 -2.46 14.69 -22.90
C GLU A 122 -1.18 15.54 -22.70
N ARG A 123 -1.28 16.71 -22.07
CA ARG A 123 -0.14 17.59 -21.80
C ARG A 123 0.26 17.64 -20.33
N GLN A 124 -0.43 16.90 -19.48
CA GLN A 124 -0.16 16.81 -18.07
C GLN A 124 0.63 15.55 -17.76
N GLY A 125 1.24 15.52 -16.56
CA GLY A 125 1.93 14.34 -16.05
C GLY A 125 0.98 13.33 -15.41
N SER A 126 1.49 12.61 -14.42
CA SER A 126 0.73 11.57 -13.72
C SER A 126 1.00 11.62 -12.22
N ILE A 127 0.04 11.14 -11.43
CA ILE A 127 0.22 10.88 -9.99
C ILE A 127 0.08 9.38 -9.78
N THR A 128 1.18 8.73 -9.40
CA THR A 128 1.13 7.38 -8.83
C THR A 128 1.02 7.51 -7.32
N ALA A 129 -0.09 7.03 -6.75
CA ALA A 129 -0.35 7.20 -5.33
C ALA A 129 -0.28 5.88 -4.56
N PHE A 130 0.36 5.92 -3.39
CA PHE A 130 0.32 4.87 -2.38
C PHE A 130 -0.35 5.40 -1.12
N TYR A 131 -1.37 4.70 -0.69
CA TYR A 131 -2.11 5.01 0.52
C TYR A 131 -1.91 3.88 1.52
N THR A 132 -1.41 4.18 2.71
CA THR A 132 -1.40 3.19 3.78
C THR A 132 -2.78 3.12 4.43
N VAL A 133 -3.20 1.91 4.76
CA VAL A 133 -4.42 1.63 5.51
C VAL A 133 -4.05 0.76 6.69
N LEU A 134 -4.36 1.24 7.90
CA LEU A 134 -4.07 0.55 9.15
C LEU A 134 -5.34 -0.18 9.61
N THR A 135 -5.23 -1.48 9.86
CA THR A 135 -6.30 -2.30 10.41
C THR A 135 -5.96 -2.74 11.84
N GLU A 136 -6.95 -2.81 12.71
CA GLU A 136 -6.76 -3.32 14.06
C GLU A 136 -6.82 -4.86 14.05
N GLY A 137 -5.83 -5.52 14.66
CA GLY A 137 -5.84 -6.96 14.87
C GLY A 137 -5.90 -7.81 13.59
N ASP A 138 -5.34 -7.33 12.48
CA ASP A 138 -5.37 -7.99 11.17
C ASP A 138 -6.80 -8.20 10.62
N ASP A 139 -7.76 -7.36 11.06
CA ASP A 139 -9.16 -7.40 10.63
C ASP A 139 -9.31 -6.97 9.16
N LEU A 140 -9.36 -7.95 8.26
CA LEU A 140 -9.60 -7.71 6.83
C LEU A 140 -11.00 -7.15 6.52
N GLN A 141 -11.93 -7.17 7.50
CA GLN A 141 -13.28 -6.60 7.40
C GLN A 141 -13.37 -5.18 7.99
N ASP A 142 -12.23 -4.53 8.20
CA ASP A 142 -12.21 -3.11 8.57
C ASP A 142 -12.90 -2.28 7.49
N PRO A 143 -13.89 -1.41 7.83
CA PRO A 143 -14.68 -0.70 6.85
C PRO A 143 -13.88 0.30 6.02
N ILE A 144 -12.77 0.85 6.54
CA ILE A 144 -11.89 1.74 5.79
C ILE A 144 -11.03 0.94 4.82
N ALA A 145 -10.53 -0.22 5.25
CA ALA A 145 -9.78 -1.13 4.37
C ALA A 145 -10.67 -1.65 3.23
N ASP A 146 -11.92 -1.98 3.52
CA ASP A 146 -12.87 -2.46 2.52
C ASP A 146 -13.24 -1.36 1.52
N ALA A 147 -13.56 -0.15 2.01
CA ALA A 147 -13.79 1.01 1.17
C ALA A 147 -12.57 1.34 0.29
N ALA A 148 -11.36 1.33 0.86
CA ALA A 148 -10.13 1.58 0.10
C ALA A 148 -9.92 0.53 -1.01
N ARG A 149 -10.12 -0.76 -0.71
CA ARG A 149 -10.03 -1.83 -1.72
C ARG A 149 -11.05 -1.66 -2.85
N ALA A 150 -12.23 -1.13 -2.57
CA ALA A 150 -13.26 -0.92 -3.58
C ALA A 150 -12.90 0.17 -4.59
N ILE A 151 -12.16 1.21 -4.16
CA ILE A 151 -11.88 2.40 -4.98
C ILE A 151 -10.47 2.44 -5.58
N LEU A 152 -9.51 1.70 -5.02
CA LEU A 152 -8.11 1.70 -5.47
C LEU A 152 -7.88 0.70 -6.62
N ASP A 153 -6.88 0.94 -7.45
CA ASP A 153 -6.46 0.10 -8.58
C ASP A 153 -5.76 -1.20 -8.14
N GLY A 154 -5.50 -1.35 -6.88
CA GLY A 154 -4.91 -2.55 -6.29
C GLY A 154 -4.58 -2.33 -4.81
N HIS A 155 -4.13 -3.40 -4.17
CA HIS A 155 -3.68 -3.34 -2.79
C HIS A 155 -2.56 -4.35 -2.54
N VAL A 156 -1.66 -3.99 -1.65
CA VAL A 156 -0.59 -4.84 -1.12
C VAL A 156 -0.92 -5.15 0.34
N VAL A 157 -1.11 -6.43 0.65
CA VAL A 157 -1.40 -6.89 2.02
C VAL A 157 -0.09 -7.28 2.69
N LEU A 158 0.15 -6.74 3.89
CA LEU A 158 1.25 -7.14 4.76
C LEU A 158 0.76 -8.19 5.75
N SER A 159 1.51 -9.25 5.92
CA SER A 159 1.19 -10.38 6.79
C SER A 159 2.09 -10.37 8.04
N ARG A 160 1.47 -10.38 9.22
CA ARG A 160 2.20 -10.54 10.49
C ARG A 160 2.91 -11.88 10.55
N THR A 161 2.27 -12.97 10.09
CA THR A 161 2.86 -14.32 10.07
C THR A 161 4.16 -14.36 9.25
N LEU A 162 4.21 -13.67 8.10
CA LEU A 162 5.43 -13.54 7.31
C LEU A 162 6.50 -12.74 8.04
N ALA A 163 6.12 -11.63 8.69
CA ALA A 163 7.05 -10.82 9.48
C ALA A 163 7.63 -11.61 10.67
N ASP A 164 6.79 -12.34 11.40
CA ASP A 164 7.19 -13.17 12.53
C ASP A 164 8.15 -14.31 12.11
N SER A 165 8.01 -14.81 10.89
CA SER A 165 8.94 -15.80 10.30
C SER A 165 10.23 -15.20 9.73
N GLY A 166 10.40 -13.86 9.81
CA GLY A 166 11.58 -13.18 9.27
C GLY A 166 11.55 -12.97 7.76
N HIS A 167 10.40 -13.16 7.10
CA HIS A 167 10.22 -12.92 5.68
C HIS A 167 9.95 -11.44 5.41
N TYR A 168 10.91 -10.72 4.84
CA TYR A 168 10.80 -9.30 4.52
C TYR A 168 11.14 -9.00 3.06
N PRO A 169 10.34 -8.09 2.37
CA PRO A 169 9.13 -7.47 2.90
C PRO A 169 8.04 -8.50 3.19
N ALA A 170 7.23 -8.26 4.23
CA ALA A 170 6.20 -9.19 4.68
C ALA A 170 4.94 -9.13 3.80
N ILE A 171 5.10 -9.17 2.48
CA ILE A 171 4.03 -9.04 1.49
C ILE A 171 3.37 -10.39 1.25
N ASP A 172 2.08 -10.47 1.53
CA ASP A 172 1.25 -11.60 1.15
C ASP A 172 0.85 -11.48 -0.33
N ILE A 173 1.52 -12.25 -1.19
CA ILE A 173 1.26 -12.23 -2.64
C ILE A 173 -0.08 -12.87 -3.03
N GLU A 174 -0.66 -13.72 -2.19
CA GLU A 174 -1.97 -14.35 -2.45
C GLU A 174 -3.10 -13.37 -2.17
N ALA A 175 -3.01 -12.61 -1.08
CA ALA A 175 -3.98 -11.61 -0.68
C ALA A 175 -3.83 -10.27 -1.43
N SER A 176 -2.70 -10.03 -2.09
CA SER A 176 -2.41 -8.78 -2.82
C SER A 176 -2.91 -8.83 -4.26
N ILE A 177 -3.45 -7.71 -4.77
CA ILE A 177 -4.05 -7.62 -6.11
C ILE A 177 -3.60 -6.33 -6.80
N SER A 178 -3.34 -6.43 -8.11
CA SER A 178 -3.24 -5.28 -9.03
C SER A 178 -4.29 -5.42 -10.13
N ARG A 179 -5.19 -4.44 -10.24
CA ARG A 179 -6.20 -4.38 -11.31
C ARG A 179 -5.63 -3.86 -12.62
N VAL A 180 -4.57 -3.06 -12.55
CA VAL A 180 -3.93 -2.46 -13.72
C VAL A 180 -2.86 -3.35 -14.35
N MET A 181 -2.39 -4.37 -13.65
CA MET A 181 -1.34 -5.27 -14.15
C MET A 181 -1.62 -5.81 -15.56
N PRO A 182 -2.86 -6.26 -15.92
CA PRO A 182 -3.14 -6.75 -17.26
C PRO A 182 -2.97 -5.72 -18.38
N MET A 183 -3.00 -4.42 -18.05
CA MET A 183 -2.87 -3.32 -19.01
C MET A 183 -1.44 -2.81 -19.17
N VAL A 184 -0.56 -3.09 -18.20
CA VAL A 184 0.78 -2.49 -18.12
C VAL A 184 1.92 -3.48 -18.31
N VAL A 185 1.64 -4.79 -18.31
CA VAL A 185 2.65 -5.82 -18.55
C VAL A 185 2.26 -6.76 -19.69
N SER A 186 3.25 -7.43 -20.31
CA SER A 186 3.04 -8.38 -21.38
C SER A 186 2.22 -9.61 -20.92
N GLU A 187 1.61 -10.32 -21.89
CA GLU A 187 0.91 -11.58 -21.59
C GLU A 187 1.84 -12.64 -20.98
N GLU A 188 3.08 -12.70 -21.45
CA GLU A 188 4.10 -13.60 -20.90
C GLU A 188 4.36 -13.32 -19.43
N HIS A 189 4.54 -12.04 -19.06
CA HIS A 189 4.71 -11.64 -17.66
C HIS A 189 3.49 -12.01 -16.81
N GLN A 190 2.27 -11.80 -17.33
CA GLN A 190 1.03 -12.20 -16.65
C GLN A 190 0.95 -13.72 -16.42
N LEU A 191 1.36 -14.51 -17.43
CA LEU A 191 1.41 -15.96 -17.35
C LEU A 191 2.40 -16.42 -16.28
N MET A 192 3.61 -15.84 -16.28
CA MET A 192 4.64 -16.15 -15.29
C MET A 192 4.19 -15.81 -13.87
N ALA A 193 3.63 -14.61 -13.65
CA ALA A 193 3.11 -14.19 -12.36
C ALA A 193 2.02 -15.13 -11.83
N ARG A 194 1.08 -15.54 -12.70
CA ARG A 194 0.04 -16.52 -12.37
C ARG A 194 0.64 -17.88 -11.99
N ARG A 195 1.64 -18.34 -12.74
CA ARG A 195 2.31 -19.63 -12.46
C ARG A 195 3.07 -19.61 -11.13
N ILE A 196 3.81 -18.55 -10.85
CA ILE A 196 4.51 -18.38 -9.57
C ILE A 196 3.50 -18.41 -8.41
N ARG A 197 2.42 -17.62 -8.52
CA ARG A 197 1.35 -17.60 -7.50
C ARG A 197 0.73 -18.97 -7.29
N GLN A 198 0.44 -19.71 -8.37
CA GLN A 198 -0.13 -21.06 -8.29
C GLN A 198 0.81 -22.05 -7.58
N VAL A 199 2.10 -22.01 -7.92
CA VAL A 199 3.11 -22.88 -7.29
C VAL A 199 3.28 -22.55 -5.81
N TYR A 200 3.33 -21.24 -5.48
CA TYR A 200 3.40 -20.75 -4.11
C TYR A 200 2.16 -21.17 -3.29
N SER A 201 0.97 -21.00 -3.84
CA SER A 201 -0.29 -21.41 -3.20
C SER A 201 -0.34 -22.91 -2.94
N ASN A 202 0.10 -23.74 -3.91
CA ASN A 202 0.18 -25.18 -3.72
C ASN A 202 1.13 -25.56 -2.57
N TYR A 203 2.25 -24.87 -2.42
CA TYR A 203 3.15 -25.08 -1.28
C TYR A 203 2.46 -24.70 0.03
N LYS A 204 1.89 -23.51 0.12
CA LYS A 204 1.22 -23.01 1.33
C LYS A 204 0.06 -23.89 1.79
N GLN A 205 -0.77 -24.36 0.88
CA GLN A 205 -1.89 -25.25 1.19
C GLN A 205 -1.47 -26.63 1.73
N ASN A 206 -0.25 -27.07 1.40
CA ASN A 206 0.26 -28.36 1.81
C ASN A 206 1.42 -28.26 2.83
N GLN A 207 1.72 -27.04 3.30
CA GLN A 207 2.87 -26.77 4.18
C GLN A 207 2.83 -27.60 5.46
N ASP A 208 1.66 -27.81 6.06
CA ASP A 208 1.50 -28.60 7.27
C ASP A 208 1.83 -30.09 7.02
N LEU A 209 1.31 -30.64 5.92
CA LEU A 209 1.60 -32.05 5.53
C LEU A 209 3.08 -32.25 5.24
N ILE A 210 3.73 -31.27 4.62
CA ILE A 210 5.16 -31.31 4.31
C ILE A 210 5.98 -31.24 5.60
N SER A 211 5.64 -30.33 6.51
CA SER A 211 6.40 -30.07 7.74
C SER A 211 6.36 -31.21 8.73
N ILE A 212 5.24 -31.93 8.84
CA ILE A 212 5.11 -33.13 9.69
C ILE A 212 5.58 -34.42 9.01
N GLY A 213 6.08 -34.32 7.76
CA GLY A 213 6.56 -35.48 7.01
C GLY A 213 5.46 -36.44 6.51
N ALA A 214 4.22 -36.03 6.49
CA ALA A 214 3.09 -36.83 6.03
C ALA A 214 2.94 -36.85 4.48
N TYR A 215 3.62 -35.96 3.78
CA TYR A 215 3.62 -35.94 2.32
C TYR A 215 4.63 -36.95 1.76
N ALA A 216 4.17 -37.89 0.94
CA ALA A 216 5.02 -38.83 0.23
C ALA A 216 5.48 -38.23 -1.12
N LYS A 217 6.78 -38.03 -1.30
CA LYS A 217 7.36 -37.53 -2.56
C LYS A 217 6.94 -38.41 -3.75
N GLY A 218 6.50 -37.79 -4.81
CA GLY A 218 6.01 -38.45 -6.04
C GLY A 218 4.50 -38.72 -6.03
N SER A 219 3.77 -38.46 -4.95
CA SER A 219 2.32 -38.69 -4.89
C SER A 219 1.51 -37.63 -5.67
N ASP A 220 1.97 -36.39 -5.73
CA ASP A 220 1.38 -35.31 -6.55
C ASP A 220 2.49 -34.47 -7.20
N PRO A 221 2.59 -34.49 -8.56
CA PRO A 221 3.60 -33.70 -9.29
C PRO A 221 3.54 -32.20 -9.04
N ARG A 222 2.35 -31.65 -8.68
CA ARG A 222 2.17 -30.20 -8.40
C ARG A 222 2.80 -29.83 -7.06
N ILE A 223 2.65 -30.69 -6.05
CA ILE A 223 3.25 -30.49 -4.73
C ILE A 223 4.76 -30.71 -4.82
N ASP A 224 5.23 -31.72 -5.55
CA ASP A 224 6.66 -31.93 -5.80
C ASP A 224 7.31 -30.72 -6.47
N LEU A 225 6.62 -30.12 -7.44
CA LEU A 225 7.08 -28.89 -8.09
C LEU A 225 7.13 -27.73 -7.08
N ALA A 226 6.10 -27.59 -6.25
CA ALA A 226 6.01 -26.53 -5.26
C ALA A 226 7.15 -26.62 -4.23
N ILE A 227 7.44 -27.80 -3.72
CA ILE A 227 8.57 -28.06 -2.80
C ILE A 227 9.92 -27.70 -3.43
N ARG A 228 10.13 -28.05 -4.70
CA ARG A 228 11.39 -27.74 -5.42
C ARG A 228 11.56 -26.25 -5.71
N ALA A 229 10.46 -25.55 -5.98
CA ALA A 229 10.49 -24.16 -6.38
C ALA A 229 10.47 -23.18 -5.18
N GLU A 230 10.04 -23.64 -4.01
CA GLU A 230 9.88 -22.81 -2.81
C GLU A 230 11.11 -21.98 -2.45
N PRO A 231 12.36 -22.54 -2.38
CA PRO A 231 13.52 -21.74 -2.05
C PRO A 231 13.81 -20.62 -3.06
N ALA A 232 13.58 -20.86 -4.36
CA ALA A 232 13.78 -19.86 -5.39
C ALA A 232 12.69 -18.77 -5.35
N ILE A 233 11.45 -19.16 -5.07
CA ILE A 233 10.34 -18.20 -4.91
C ILE A 233 10.58 -17.32 -3.68
N ASN A 234 11.00 -17.90 -2.55
CA ASN A 234 11.32 -17.10 -1.35
C ASN A 234 12.48 -16.14 -1.61
N ALA A 235 13.53 -16.57 -2.31
CA ALA A 235 14.65 -15.71 -2.67
C ALA A 235 14.22 -14.53 -3.58
N LEU A 236 13.22 -14.75 -4.47
CA LEU A 236 12.64 -13.70 -5.30
C LEU A 236 11.79 -12.72 -4.48
N LEU A 237 11.05 -13.21 -3.50
CA LEU A 237 10.11 -12.40 -2.71
C LEU A 237 10.78 -11.66 -1.55
N GLN A 238 11.97 -12.08 -1.12
CA GLN A 238 12.72 -11.44 -0.04
C GLN A 238 13.66 -10.38 -0.56
N GLN A 239 13.72 -9.27 0.16
CA GLN A 239 14.55 -8.13 -0.22
C GLN A 239 15.06 -7.41 1.03
N GLY A 240 16.34 -7.06 1.03
CA GLY A 240 16.92 -6.23 2.08
C GLY A 240 16.35 -4.80 2.06
N MET A 241 16.20 -4.20 3.24
CA MET A 241 15.60 -2.85 3.39
C MET A 241 16.23 -1.77 2.51
N LYS A 242 17.55 -1.86 2.23
CA LYS A 242 18.29 -0.89 1.42
C LYS A 242 18.54 -1.37 -0.02
N GLN A 243 18.07 -2.55 -0.35
CA GLN A 243 18.29 -3.15 -1.66
C GLN A 243 17.34 -2.52 -2.68
N VAL A 244 17.85 -2.11 -3.82
CA VAL A 244 17.07 -1.67 -4.98
C VAL A 244 17.04 -2.83 -5.97
N ILE A 245 15.85 -3.27 -6.34
CA ILE A 245 15.65 -4.30 -7.36
C ILE A 245 15.33 -3.60 -8.68
N PRO A 246 16.14 -3.78 -9.74
CA PRO A 246 15.82 -3.25 -11.05
C PRO A 246 14.62 -4.00 -11.63
N TYR A 247 13.82 -3.29 -12.42
CA TYR A 247 12.72 -3.89 -13.18
C TYR A 247 13.23 -4.74 -14.34
#